data_099cb03679997c8b34795670be0620a4
#
_entry.id   099cb03679997c8b34795670be0620a4
#
_cell.length_a   1.000
_cell.length_b   1.000
_cell.length_c   1.000
_cell.angle_alpha   90.00
_cell.angle_beta   90.00
_cell.angle_gamma   90.00
#
_symmetry.space_group_name_H-M   'P 1'
#
loop_
_entity.id
_entity.type
_entity.pdbx_description
1 polymer ?
#
loop_
_entity_poly.entity_id
_entity_poly.type
_entity_poly.pdbx_seq_one_letter_code
_entity_poly.pdbx_strand_id
1 'polypeptide(L)'
;MWLLNALPPSWPKRSTEEVRARTLIGAVECIHSGITTIQDMLTIFPFDPEHVETALDAYDDIGLRTVFALQIGNQRGLDRVPFWKELVPPDKHHYLSASVEPFAGLDPLDAVENEYLRGRDSRARVTWGFAPTSPEYCTPDMLERLADLSKRYDLPVYTHIYESKSMAVAGRFLMPEHDGSQIKYLKSTGMIGPRLSLAHSVWMLPEEIEIIAETGTNVVCNPVG
;
A
#
# COMPACT_ATOMS: atom_id res chain seq x y z
N MET A 1 -6.50 -15.42 4.97
CA MET A 1 -5.90 -16.79 4.90
C MET A 1 -4.90 -16.89 3.75
N TRP A 2 -5.23 -16.46 2.53
CA TRP A 2 -4.30 -16.53 1.39
C TRP A 2 -2.99 -15.76 1.64
N LEU A 3 -3.08 -14.50 2.08
CA LEU A 3 -1.89 -13.68 2.38
C LEU A 3 -1.00 -14.29 3.48
N LEU A 4 -1.58 -14.89 4.52
CA LEU A 4 -0.82 -15.54 5.59
C LEU A 4 -0.08 -16.80 5.11
N ASN A 5 -0.64 -17.49 4.11
CA ASN A 5 -0.02 -18.69 3.52
C ASN A 5 0.91 -18.36 2.35
N ALA A 6 0.65 -17.24 1.64
CA ALA A 6 1.44 -16.81 0.50
C ALA A 6 2.66 -15.96 0.89
N LEU A 7 2.68 -15.44 2.12
CA LEU A 7 3.77 -14.64 2.66
C LEU A 7 4.51 -15.44 3.75
N PRO A 8 5.44 -16.33 3.37
CA PRO A 8 6.21 -17.08 4.37
C PRO A 8 7.02 -16.10 5.23
N PRO A 9 7.30 -16.48 6.51
CA PRO A 9 8.09 -15.66 7.43
C PRO A 9 9.49 -15.31 6.91
N SER A 10 9.98 -16.08 5.94
CA SER A 10 11.25 -15.84 5.25
C SER A 10 10.99 -15.75 3.75
N TRP A 11 10.76 -14.56 3.26
CA TRP A 11 10.79 -14.32 1.81
C TRP A 11 12.24 -14.31 1.36
N PRO A 12 12.61 -15.14 0.38
CA PRO A 12 13.92 -14.99 -0.22
C PRO A 12 14.01 -13.59 -0.82
N LYS A 13 15.08 -12.88 -0.50
CA LYS A 13 15.40 -11.61 -1.15
C LYS A 13 15.47 -11.88 -2.66
N ARG A 14 14.70 -11.13 -3.44
CA ARG A 14 14.77 -11.20 -4.90
C ARG A 14 16.11 -10.65 -5.38
N SER A 15 16.58 -11.11 -6.53
CA SER A 15 17.68 -10.43 -7.20
C SER A 15 17.18 -9.21 -7.98
N THR A 16 18.09 -8.30 -8.29
CA THR A 16 17.79 -7.12 -9.14
C THR A 16 17.32 -7.55 -10.53
N GLU A 17 17.89 -8.64 -11.09
CA GLU A 17 17.45 -9.20 -12.36
C GLU A 17 16.01 -9.70 -12.31
N GLU A 18 15.62 -10.34 -11.19
CA GLU A 18 14.23 -10.79 -11.00
C GLU A 18 13.29 -9.58 -10.92
N VAL A 19 13.63 -8.54 -10.13
CA VAL A 19 12.83 -7.32 -10.02
C VAL A 19 12.67 -6.67 -11.39
N ARG A 20 13.76 -6.50 -12.14
CA ARG A 20 13.74 -5.95 -13.48
C ARG A 20 12.85 -6.77 -14.43
N ALA A 21 13.03 -8.08 -14.47
CA ALA A 21 12.28 -8.95 -15.36
C ALA A 21 10.77 -8.89 -15.07
N ARG A 22 10.37 -8.92 -13.81
CA ARG A 22 8.97 -8.83 -13.40
C ARG A 22 8.34 -7.49 -13.77
N THR A 23 9.06 -6.39 -13.54
CA THR A 23 8.61 -5.05 -13.92
C THR A 23 8.42 -4.93 -15.44
N LEU A 24 9.40 -5.40 -16.23
CA LEU A 24 9.31 -5.38 -17.69
C LEU A 24 8.17 -6.24 -18.23
N ILE A 25 7.97 -7.45 -17.69
CA ILE A 25 6.87 -8.33 -18.12
C ILE A 25 5.53 -7.65 -17.90
N GLY A 26 5.28 -7.12 -16.69
CA GLY A 26 4.05 -6.40 -16.40
C GLY A 26 3.85 -5.16 -17.28
N ALA A 27 4.91 -4.40 -17.51
CA ALA A 27 4.87 -3.21 -18.36
C ALA A 27 4.57 -3.57 -19.84
N VAL A 28 5.18 -4.64 -20.35
CA VAL A 28 4.90 -5.16 -21.72
C VAL A 28 3.44 -5.57 -21.86
N GLU A 29 2.91 -6.31 -20.90
CA GLU A 29 1.50 -6.72 -20.91
C GLU A 29 0.55 -5.51 -20.89
N CYS A 30 0.87 -4.50 -20.09
CA CYS A 30 0.12 -3.24 -20.07
C CYS A 30 0.11 -2.56 -21.45
N ILE A 31 1.28 -2.39 -22.06
CA ILE A 31 1.41 -1.75 -23.39
C ILE A 31 0.68 -2.54 -24.45
N HIS A 32 0.80 -3.87 -24.49
CA HIS A 32 0.08 -4.73 -25.44
C HIS A 32 -1.44 -4.66 -25.24
N SER A 33 -1.90 -4.37 -24.03
CA SER A 33 -3.31 -4.15 -23.73
C SER A 33 -3.80 -2.70 -24.01
N GLY A 34 -2.94 -1.85 -24.58
CA GLY A 34 -3.25 -0.45 -24.87
C GLY A 34 -3.16 0.50 -23.67
N ILE A 35 -2.62 0.03 -22.54
CA ILE A 35 -2.42 0.84 -21.33
C ILE A 35 -1.10 1.61 -21.50
N THR A 36 -1.19 2.94 -21.48
CA THR A 36 -0.02 3.83 -21.67
C THR A 36 0.42 4.55 -20.40
N THR A 37 -0.36 4.40 -19.33
CA THR A 37 -0.05 4.98 -18.02
C THR A 37 -0.55 4.02 -16.94
N ILE A 38 0.29 3.71 -15.98
CA ILE A 38 -0.05 2.88 -14.83
C ILE A 38 0.19 3.62 -13.53
N GLN A 39 -0.50 3.19 -12.50
CA GLN A 39 -0.16 3.46 -11.13
C GLN A 39 0.31 2.15 -10.52
N ASP A 40 1.56 2.13 -10.08
CA ASP A 40 2.17 0.95 -9.47
C ASP A 40 2.31 1.12 -7.96
N MET A 41 1.63 0.26 -7.21
CA MET A 41 1.79 0.15 -5.76
C MET A 41 2.79 -0.96 -5.47
N LEU A 42 4.08 -0.70 -5.73
CA LEU A 42 5.13 -1.70 -5.67
C LEU A 42 5.42 -2.17 -4.23
N THR A 43 5.37 -3.48 -4.03
CA THR A 43 5.80 -4.13 -2.79
C THR A 43 7.24 -4.62 -2.92
N ILE A 44 8.15 -4.00 -2.19
CA ILE A 44 9.53 -4.46 -2.03
C ILE A 44 9.70 -5.00 -0.61
N PHE A 45 10.05 -6.28 -0.50
CA PHE A 45 10.18 -6.95 0.78
C PHE A 45 11.36 -7.93 0.78
N PRO A 46 12.36 -7.77 1.65
CA PRO A 46 12.58 -6.58 2.49
C PRO A 46 12.88 -5.33 1.64
N PHE A 47 12.68 -4.15 2.21
CA PHE A 47 12.98 -2.88 1.52
C PHE A 47 14.45 -2.84 1.08
N ASP A 48 14.66 -2.47 -0.17
CA ASP A 48 15.98 -2.34 -0.78
C ASP A 48 15.96 -1.19 -1.81
N PRO A 49 16.73 -0.12 -1.59
CA PRO A 49 16.83 1.01 -2.52
C PRO A 49 17.28 0.59 -3.92
N GLU A 50 18.14 -0.43 -4.04
CA GLU A 50 18.60 -0.93 -5.36
C GLU A 50 17.43 -1.54 -6.15
N HIS A 51 16.49 -2.21 -5.46
CA HIS A 51 15.28 -2.72 -6.11
C HIS A 51 14.34 -1.59 -6.58
N VAL A 52 14.27 -0.49 -5.82
CA VAL A 52 13.52 0.70 -6.23
C VAL A 52 14.08 1.26 -7.53
N GLU A 53 15.40 1.52 -7.58
CA GLU A 53 16.08 2.02 -8.78
C GLU A 53 15.90 1.07 -9.96
N THR A 54 16.05 -0.24 -9.73
CA THR A 54 15.89 -1.26 -10.78
C THR A 54 14.49 -1.23 -11.40
N ALA A 55 13.44 -1.08 -10.58
CA ALA A 55 12.07 -0.99 -11.09
C ALA A 55 11.84 0.32 -11.87
N LEU A 56 12.34 1.44 -11.35
CA LEU A 56 12.24 2.74 -12.01
C LEU A 56 12.97 2.76 -13.36
N ASP A 57 14.16 2.18 -13.43
CA ASP A 57 14.92 2.04 -14.68
C ASP A 57 14.18 1.17 -15.70
N ALA A 58 13.56 0.09 -15.24
CA ALA A 58 12.79 -0.78 -16.12
C ALA A 58 11.58 -0.05 -16.74
N TYR A 59 10.89 0.80 -15.98
CA TYR A 59 9.80 1.62 -16.50
C TYR A 59 10.27 2.69 -17.47
N ASP A 60 11.41 3.32 -17.19
CA ASP A 60 11.97 4.34 -18.08
C ASP A 60 12.46 3.74 -19.40
N ASP A 61 13.16 2.60 -19.34
CA ASP A 61 13.66 1.87 -20.50
C ASP A 61 12.54 1.45 -21.46
N ILE A 62 11.43 0.96 -20.94
CA ILE A 62 10.29 0.55 -21.77
C ILE A 62 9.42 1.74 -22.19
N GLY A 63 9.59 2.90 -21.59
CA GLY A 63 8.88 4.13 -21.93
C GLY A 63 7.43 4.20 -21.43
N LEU A 64 7.04 3.38 -20.45
CA LEU A 64 5.70 3.42 -19.85
C LEU A 64 5.60 4.56 -18.84
N ARG A 65 4.55 5.40 -18.95
CA ARG A 65 4.28 6.39 -17.90
C ARG A 65 3.80 5.71 -16.63
N THR A 66 4.47 6.04 -15.52
CA THR A 66 4.20 5.38 -14.24
C THR A 66 4.03 6.39 -13.12
N VAL A 67 2.96 6.27 -12.34
CA VAL A 67 2.89 6.84 -11.00
C VAL A 67 3.41 5.77 -10.04
N PHE A 68 4.62 5.95 -9.58
CA PHE A 68 5.31 4.98 -8.74
C PHE A 68 5.05 5.26 -7.27
N ALA A 69 4.63 4.26 -6.53
CA ALA A 69 4.40 4.36 -5.11
C ALA A 69 4.81 3.07 -4.39
N LEU A 70 5.65 3.20 -3.37
CA LEU A 70 6.03 2.06 -2.54
C LEU A 70 4.95 1.76 -1.51
N GLN A 71 4.59 0.49 -1.40
CA GLN A 71 3.68 0.04 -0.35
C GLN A 71 4.38 0.07 1.01
N ILE A 72 3.76 0.75 1.95
CA ILE A 72 4.26 0.93 3.31
C ILE A 72 3.20 0.62 4.35
N GLY A 73 3.65 0.28 5.54
CA GLY A 73 2.84 0.12 6.74
C GLY A 73 3.77 -0.09 7.94
N ASN A 74 3.30 0.25 9.11
CA ASN A 74 4.05 0.11 10.37
C ASN A 74 3.33 -0.77 11.40
N GLN A 75 2.25 -1.45 10.98
CA GLN A 75 1.55 -2.46 11.77
C GLN A 75 1.79 -3.86 11.19
N ARG A 76 1.99 -4.84 12.06
CA ARG A 76 2.18 -6.22 11.60
C ARG A 76 0.89 -6.80 11.04
N GLY A 77 0.99 -7.57 9.95
CA GLY A 77 -0.17 -8.20 9.31
C GLY A 77 -0.99 -9.10 10.24
N LEU A 78 -0.34 -9.77 11.19
CA LEU A 78 -1.01 -10.64 12.14
C LEU A 78 -1.88 -9.87 13.15
N ASP A 79 -1.44 -8.68 13.57
CA ASP A 79 -2.17 -7.86 14.54
C ASP A 79 -3.50 -7.33 13.97
N ARG A 80 -3.68 -7.43 12.65
CA ARG A 80 -4.93 -7.09 11.93
C ARG A 80 -5.93 -8.25 11.87
N VAL A 81 -5.56 -9.43 12.32
CA VAL A 81 -6.48 -10.58 12.37
C VAL A 81 -7.12 -10.61 13.75
N PRO A 82 -8.38 -10.18 13.88
CA PRO A 82 -9.07 -10.22 15.17
C PRO A 82 -9.05 -11.64 15.74
N PHE A 83 -8.81 -11.75 17.04
CA PHE A 83 -8.85 -13.01 17.78
C PHE A 83 -7.82 -14.06 17.34
N TRP A 84 -6.74 -13.67 16.64
CA TRP A 84 -5.76 -14.67 16.18
C TRP A 84 -5.12 -15.43 17.33
N LYS A 85 -4.92 -14.79 18.50
CA LYS A 85 -4.34 -15.43 19.69
C LYS A 85 -5.23 -16.53 20.27
N GLU A 86 -6.54 -16.35 20.18
CA GLU A 86 -7.55 -17.32 20.62
C GLU A 86 -7.75 -18.44 19.58
N LEU A 87 -7.57 -18.13 18.31
CA LEU A 87 -7.78 -19.05 17.19
C LEU A 87 -6.57 -19.96 16.92
N VAL A 88 -5.37 -19.52 17.29
CA VAL A 88 -4.12 -20.27 17.07
C VAL A 88 -3.66 -20.91 18.38
N PRO A 89 -3.30 -22.20 18.38
CA PRO A 89 -2.73 -22.85 19.57
C PRO A 89 -1.51 -22.09 20.09
N PRO A 90 -1.38 -21.89 21.42
CA PRO A 90 -0.30 -21.10 22.01
C PRO A 90 1.11 -21.57 21.63
N ASP A 91 1.30 -22.89 21.48
CA ASP A 91 2.58 -23.50 21.06
C ASP A 91 2.97 -23.15 19.61
N LYS A 92 2.04 -22.62 18.82
CA LYS A 92 2.27 -22.18 17.43
C LYS A 92 2.47 -20.66 17.29
N HIS A 93 2.24 -19.87 18.34
CA HIS A 93 2.36 -18.42 18.27
C HIS A 93 3.75 -17.95 17.82
N HIS A 94 4.80 -18.66 18.22
CA HIS A 94 6.18 -18.31 17.83
C HIS A 94 6.43 -18.37 16.33
N TYR A 95 5.76 -19.26 15.58
CA TYR A 95 5.87 -19.33 14.12
C TYR A 95 5.25 -18.11 13.43
N LEU A 96 4.21 -17.54 14.04
CA LEU A 96 3.51 -16.38 13.51
C LEU A 96 4.15 -15.07 13.97
N SER A 97 4.88 -15.10 15.08
CA SER A 97 5.57 -13.93 15.65
C SER A 97 6.90 -13.61 14.98
N ALA A 98 7.46 -14.57 14.24
CA ALA A 98 8.68 -14.39 13.47
C ALA A 98 8.38 -13.56 12.21
N SER A 99 8.14 -12.26 12.38
CA SER A 99 7.98 -11.36 11.24
C SER A 99 9.36 -10.81 10.84
N VAL A 100 9.68 -10.91 9.56
CA VAL A 100 10.76 -10.09 8.98
C VAL A 100 10.30 -8.65 9.00
N GLU A 101 11.11 -7.76 9.54
CA GLU A 101 10.81 -6.32 9.49
C GLU A 101 10.96 -5.81 8.05
N PRO A 102 9.89 -5.25 7.44
CA PRO A 102 9.93 -4.85 6.04
C PRO A 102 11.02 -3.84 5.72
N PHE A 103 11.30 -2.93 6.66
CA PHE A 103 12.21 -1.79 6.46
C PHE A 103 13.50 -1.90 7.27
N ALA A 104 13.84 -3.07 7.81
CA ALA A 104 15.09 -3.33 8.54
C ALA A 104 15.38 -2.30 9.64
N GLY A 105 14.36 -1.88 10.38
CA GLY A 105 14.44 -0.90 11.47
C GLY A 105 14.38 0.57 11.01
N LEU A 106 14.26 0.84 9.72
CA LEU A 106 14.00 2.19 9.22
C LEU A 106 12.53 2.59 9.43
N ASP A 107 12.27 3.87 9.64
CA ASP A 107 10.91 4.38 9.54
C ASP A 107 10.43 4.30 8.09
N PRO A 108 9.27 3.66 7.80
CA PRO A 108 8.82 3.45 6.42
C PRO A 108 8.57 4.75 5.64
N LEU A 109 8.08 5.81 6.30
CA LEU A 109 7.85 7.09 5.63
C LEU A 109 9.14 7.81 5.33
N ASP A 110 10.11 7.79 6.25
CA ASP A 110 11.42 8.38 6.01
C ASP A 110 12.14 7.68 4.86
N ALA A 111 12.04 6.35 4.78
CA ALA A 111 12.60 5.59 3.68
C ALA A 111 11.99 6.00 2.33
N VAL A 112 10.66 6.09 2.24
CA VAL A 112 9.96 6.48 1.00
C VAL A 112 10.21 7.95 0.64
N GLU A 113 10.21 8.85 1.63
CA GLU A 113 10.51 10.27 1.39
C GLU A 113 11.93 10.45 0.84
N ASN A 114 12.92 9.74 1.38
CA ASN A 114 14.30 9.77 0.89
C ASN A 114 14.40 9.27 -0.55
N GLU A 115 13.72 8.16 -0.91
CA GLU A 115 13.69 7.66 -2.29
C GLU A 115 13.03 8.65 -3.24
N TYR A 116 11.91 9.27 -2.83
CA TYR A 116 11.25 10.31 -3.60
C TYR A 116 12.19 11.50 -3.84
N LEU A 117 12.81 12.05 -2.80
CA LEU A 117 13.70 13.21 -2.92
C LEU A 117 14.91 12.93 -3.80
N ARG A 118 15.42 11.70 -3.79
CA ARG A 118 16.52 11.27 -4.64
C ARG A 118 16.11 11.10 -6.10
N GLY A 119 14.91 10.52 -6.35
CA GLY A 119 14.49 10.05 -7.66
C GLY A 119 13.50 10.93 -8.44
N ARG A 120 12.88 11.93 -7.79
CA ARG A 120 11.73 12.68 -8.34
C ARG A 120 11.96 13.34 -9.69
N ASP A 121 13.20 13.78 -9.96
CA ASP A 121 13.54 14.52 -11.19
C ASP A 121 14.40 13.68 -12.15
N SER A 122 14.62 12.41 -11.85
CA SER A 122 15.57 11.57 -12.59
C SER A 122 15.00 10.97 -13.88
N ARG A 123 13.67 10.84 -13.98
CA ARG A 123 13.00 10.14 -15.10
C ARG A 123 11.76 10.89 -15.55
N ALA A 124 11.72 11.25 -16.84
CA ALA A 124 10.66 12.12 -17.39
C ALA A 124 9.26 11.47 -17.42
N ARG A 125 9.17 10.14 -17.37
CA ARG A 125 7.89 9.39 -17.41
C ARG A 125 7.47 8.81 -16.07
N VAL A 126 8.28 9.00 -15.04
CA VAL A 126 7.96 8.55 -13.68
C VAL A 126 7.54 9.74 -12.85
N THR A 127 6.35 9.65 -12.30
CA THR A 127 5.88 10.51 -11.21
C THR A 127 5.75 9.68 -9.95
N TRP A 128 5.63 10.34 -8.81
CA TRP A 128 5.59 9.67 -7.52
C TRP A 128 4.25 9.80 -6.83
N GLY A 129 3.96 8.86 -5.93
CA GLY A 129 2.86 8.90 -5.01
C GLY A 129 3.23 8.18 -3.71
N PHE A 130 2.33 8.20 -2.75
CA PHE A 130 2.46 7.43 -1.52
C PHE A 130 1.46 6.27 -1.51
N ALA A 131 1.85 5.14 -0.93
CA ALA A 131 1.01 3.95 -0.90
C ALA A 131 0.99 3.29 0.48
N PRO A 132 0.27 3.87 1.47
CA PRO A 132 -0.05 3.09 2.67
C PRO A 132 -0.85 1.87 2.25
N THR A 133 -0.39 0.68 2.62
CA THR A 133 -0.94 -0.59 2.13
C THR A 133 -2.45 -0.68 2.30
N SER A 134 -2.92 -0.42 3.51
CA SER A 134 -4.33 -0.20 3.84
C SER A 134 -4.42 0.43 5.24
N PRO A 135 -5.54 1.05 5.61
CA PRO A 135 -5.66 1.78 6.88
C PRO A 135 -5.26 0.97 8.11
N GLU A 136 -5.64 -0.30 8.16
CA GLU A 136 -5.35 -1.17 9.29
C GLU A 136 -3.88 -1.61 9.40
N TYR A 137 -3.03 -1.30 8.40
CA TYR A 137 -1.57 -1.50 8.48
C TYR A 137 -0.82 -0.28 8.98
N CYS A 138 -1.52 0.82 9.24
CA CYS A 138 -0.91 2.10 9.55
C CYS A 138 -1.44 2.66 10.87
N THR A 139 -0.53 3.15 11.71
CA THR A 139 -0.92 3.91 12.91
C THR A 139 -1.47 5.29 12.54
N PRO A 140 -2.28 5.93 13.42
CA PRO A 140 -2.74 7.30 13.20
C PRO A 140 -1.60 8.27 12.89
N ASP A 141 -0.53 8.27 13.69
CA ASP A 141 0.64 9.14 13.53
C ASP A 141 1.29 8.98 12.15
N MET A 142 1.37 7.73 11.65
CA MET A 142 1.90 7.47 10.31
C MET A 142 1.01 8.07 9.22
N LEU A 143 -0.31 7.91 9.34
CA LEU A 143 -1.26 8.46 8.36
C LEU A 143 -1.30 9.99 8.39
N GLU A 144 -1.23 10.61 9.58
CA GLU A 144 -1.16 12.07 9.72
C GLU A 144 0.11 12.63 9.06
N ARG A 145 1.28 12.04 9.35
CA ARG A 145 2.54 12.42 8.68
C ARG A 145 2.46 12.24 7.17
N LEU A 146 1.85 11.16 6.70
CA LEU A 146 1.68 10.89 5.28
C LEU A 146 0.75 11.91 4.63
N ALA A 147 -0.34 12.31 5.29
CA ALA A 147 -1.23 13.37 4.81
C ALA A 147 -0.48 14.71 4.67
N ASP A 148 0.42 15.02 5.60
CA ASP A 148 1.25 16.22 5.55
C ASP A 148 2.30 16.17 4.44
N LEU A 149 2.95 15.01 4.22
CA LEU A 149 3.90 14.80 3.12
C LEU A 149 3.19 14.92 1.76
N SER A 150 2.00 14.31 1.62
CA SER A 150 1.18 14.42 0.42
C SER A 150 0.83 15.87 0.09
N LYS A 151 0.47 16.67 1.09
CA LYS A 151 0.21 18.12 0.92
C LYS A 151 1.48 18.89 0.57
N ARG A 152 2.59 18.61 1.28
CA ARG A 152 3.87 19.30 1.11
C ARG A 152 4.43 19.15 -0.29
N TYR A 153 4.36 17.95 -0.83
CA TYR A 153 4.93 17.61 -2.14
C TYR A 153 3.92 17.58 -3.27
N ASP A 154 2.63 17.83 -2.96
CA ASP A 154 1.51 17.73 -3.89
C ASP A 154 1.44 16.36 -4.59
N LEU A 155 1.64 15.29 -3.82
CA LEU A 155 1.66 13.93 -4.32
C LEU A 155 0.36 13.18 -4.02
N PRO A 156 -0.14 12.36 -4.97
CA PRO A 156 -1.30 11.51 -4.75
C PRO A 156 -0.99 10.41 -3.74
N VAL A 157 -2.05 9.91 -3.10
CA VAL A 157 -1.99 8.77 -2.19
C VAL A 157 -2.92 7.67 -2.66
N TYR A 158 -2.46 6.44 -2.59
CA TYR A 158 -3.16 5.24 -3.00
C TYR A 158 -3.21 4.27 -1.83
N THR A 159 -4.37 3.69 -1.53
CA THR A 159 -4.50 2.69 -0.48
C THR A 159 -5.58 1.67 -0.83
N HIS A 160 -5.42 0.42 -0.37
CA HIS A 160 -6.47 -0.58 -0.50
C HIS A 160 -7.47 -0.41 0.63
N ILE A 161 -8.73 -0.59 0.32
CA ILE A 161 -9.79 -0.54 1.33
C ILE A 161 -10.95 -1.47 0.94
N TYR A 162 -11.47 -2.19 1.92
CA TYR A 162 -12.67 -3.00 1.75
C TYR A 162 -12.65 -3.92 0.51
N GLU A 163 -11.48 -4.48 0.19
CA GLU A 163 -11.28 -5.44 -0.90
C GLU A 163 -12.12 -6.70 -0.68
N SER A 164 -12.17 -7.19 0.55
CA SER A 164 -12.90 -8.37 0.93
C SER A 164 -13.84 -8.14 2.11
N LYS A 165 -14.85 -8.99 2.24
CA LYS A 165 -15.76 -8.97 3.39
C LYS A 165 -15.01 -9.15 4.72
N SER A 166 -13.97 -9.99 4.74
CA SER A 166 -13.13 -10.19 5.93
C SER A 166 -12.43 -8.90 6.34
N MET A 167 -11.95 -8.12 5.39
CA MET A 167 -11.31 -6.82 5.63
C MET A 167 -12.32 -5.80 6.21
N ALA A 168 -13.53 -5.76 5.66
CA ALA A 168 -14.59 -4.90 6.19
C ALA A 168 -15.00 -5.31 7.61
N VAL A 169 -15.11 -6.61 7.88
CA VAL A 169 -15.41 -7.13 9.23
C VAL A 169 -14.26 -6.83 10.20
N ALA A 170 -13.01 -7.00 9.77
CA ALA A 170 -11.85 -6.69 10.61
C ALA A 170 -11.84 -5.21 11.04
N GLY A 171 -12.18 -4.28 10.16
CA GLY A 171 -12.28 -2.85 10.48
C GLY A 171 -13.25 -2.58 11.65
N ARG A 172 -14.36 -3.35 11.75
CA ARG A 172 -15.31 -3.23 12.87
C ARG A 172 -14.68 -3.49 14.23
N PHE A 173 -13.71 -4.39 14.29
CA PHE A 173 -13.03 -4.77 15.52
C PHE A 173 -11.79 -3.92 15.80
N LEU A 174 -11.09 -3.52 14.74
CA LEU A 174 -9.81 -2.82 14.86
C LEU A 174 -9.96 -1.30 15.06
N MET A 175 -11.11 -0.74 14.69
CA MET A 175 -11.34 0.72 14.70
C MET A 175 -12.65 1.09 15.43
N PRO A 176 -12.87 0.61 16.67
CA PRO A 176 -14.13 0.89 17.40
C PRO A 176 -14.33 2.38 17.67
N GLU A 177 -13.27 3.17 17.83
CA GLU A 177 -13.32 4.62 18.05
C GLU A 177 -13.82 5.39 16.82
N HIS A 178 -13.88 4.72 15.67
CA HIS A 178 -14.35 5.24 14.40
C HIS A 178 -15.61 4.52 13.91
N ASP A 179 -16.43 4.01 14.82
CA ASP A 179 -17.63 3.21 14.53
C ASP A 179 -17.34 1.99 13.64
N GLY A 180 -16.13 1.45 13.72
CA GLY A 180 -15.65 0.35 12.88
C GLY A 180 -15.45 0.72 11.41
N SER A 181 -15.34 2.00 11.08
CA SER A 181 -15.19 2.50 9.71
C SER A 181 -13.75 2.90 9.41
N GLN A 182 -13.16 2.26 8.40
CA GLN A 182 -11.84 2.64 7.87
C GLN A 182 -11.88 4.03 7.19
N ILE A 183 -13.02 4.42 6.63
CA ILE A 183 -13.20 5.76 6.03
C ILE A 183 -13.20 6.84 7.11
N LYS A 184 -13.93 6.64 8.21
CA LYS A 184 -13.91 7.58 9.34
C LYS A 184 -12.51 7.66 9.98
N TYR A 185 -11.81 6.54 10.05
CA TYR A 185 -10.41 6.50 10.50
C TYR A 185 -9.51 7.34 9.58
N LEU A 186 -9.55 7.14 8.26
CA LEU A 186 -8.81 7.97 7.32
C LEU A 186 -9.21 9.45 7.39
N LYS A 187 -10.48 9.74 7.65
CA LYS A 187 -10.95 11.12 7.84
C LYS A 187 -10.34 11.77 9.07
N SER A 188 -10.23 11.05 10.18
CA SER A 188 -9.66 11.57 11.44
C SER A 188 -8.17 11.91 11.30
N THR A 189 -7.43 11.25 10.41
CA THR A 189 -6.00 11.49 10.15
C THR A 189 -5.75 12.52 9.04
N GLY A 190 -6.78 13.12 8.48
CA GLY A 190 -6.65 14.14 7.43
C GLY A 190 -6.29 13.57 6.04
N MET A 191 -6.41 12.25 5.85
CA MET A 191 -6.10 11.58 4.59
C MET A 191 -7.16 11.75 3.50
N ILE A 192 -8.44 11.91 3.90
CA ILE A 192 -9.56 12.01 2.97
C ILE A 192 -9.48 13.29 2.15
N GLY A 193 -9.71 13.19 0.85
CA GLY A 193 -9.71 14.33 -0.07
C GLY A 193 -9.29 13.96 -1.50
N PRO A 194 -9.18 14.95 -2.40
CA PRO A 194 -9.01 14.72 -3.85
C PRO A 194 -7.65 14.08 -4.23
N ARG A 195 -6.67 14.09 -3.34
CA ARG A 195 -5.40 13.38 -3.56
C ARG A 195 -5.43 11.90 -3.18
N LEU A 196 -6.47 11.45 -2.46
CA LEU A 196 -6.61 10.05 -2.07
C LEU A 196 -7.39 9.26 -3.11
N SER A 197 -6.86 8.10 -3.48
CA SER A 197 -7.53 7.08 -4.28
C SER A 197 -7.62 5.77 -3.49
N LEU A 198 -8.83 5.24 -3.40
CA LEU A 198 -9.19 4.05 -2.66
C LEU A 198 -9.36 2.87 -3.64
N ALA A 199 -8.45 1.92 -3.61
CA ALA A 199 -8.56 0.71 -4.41
C ALA A 199 -9.61 -0.25 -3.81
N HIS A 200 -10.37 -0.91 -4.68
CA HIS A 200 -11.47 -1.84 -4.40
C HIS A 200 -12.75 -1.18 -3.90
N SER A 201 -12.83 -0.77 -2.62
CA SER A 201 -14.01 -0.10 -2.03
C SER A 201 -15.34 -0.91 -2.15
N VAL A 202 -15.25 -2.27 -2.18
CA VAL A 202 -16.38 -3.15 -2.50
C VAL A 202 -17.41 -3.21 -1.36
N TRP A 203 -16.94 -3.16 -0.11
CA TRP A 203 -17.78 -3.39 1.09
C TRP A 203 -18.01 -2.13 1.90
N MET A 204 -18.19 -1.00 1.23
CA MET A 204 -18.48 0.29 1.85
C MET A 204 -19.92 0.36 2.36
N LEU A 205 -20.10 1.13 3.43
CA LEU A 205 -21.43 1.47 3.95
C LEU A 205 -21.96 2.75 3.27
N PRO A 206 -23.30 2.95 3.26
CA PRO A 206 -23.89 4.16 2.68
C PRO A 206 -23.29 5.47 3.21
N GLU A 207 -23.11 5.60 4.52
CA GLU A 207 -22.52 6.78 5.16
C GLU A 207 -21.04 6.99 4.77
N GLU A 208 -20.30 5.94 4.45
CA GLU A 208 -18.93 6.04 3.97
C GLU A 208 -18.88 6.55 2.53
N ILE A 209 -19.85 6.13 1.70
CA ILE A 209 -20.01 6.62 0.32
C ILE A 209 -20.32 8.13 0.34
N GLU A 210 -21.17 8.59 1.24
CA GLU A 210 -21.47 10.01 1.42
C GLU A 210 -20.23 10.82 1.75
N ILE A 211 -19.40 10.36 2.71
CA ILE A 211 -18.13 11.01 3.06
C ILE A 211 -17.20 11.13 1.86
N ILE A 212 -17.10 10.08 1.05
CA ILE A 212 -16.25 10.07 -0.15
C ILE A 212 -16.77 11.05 -1.20
N ALA A 213 -18.07 11.06 -1.45
CA ALA A 213 -18.71 11.95 -2.41
C ALA A 213 -18.52 13.44 -2.04
N GLU A 214 -18.67 13.77 -0.74
CA GLU A 214 -18.51 15.15 -0.25
C GLU A 214 -17.06 15.65 -0.30
N THR A 215 -16.09 14.77 -0.22
CA THR A 215 -14.67 15.12 -0.06
C THR A 215 -13.87 15.08 -1.36
N GLY A 216 -14.46 14.58 -2.44
CA GLY A 216 -13.78 14.41 -3.73
C GLY A 216 -12.70 13.32 -3.71
N THR A 217 -12.81 12.39 -2.77
CA THR A 217 -11.93 11.20 -2.71
C THR A 217 -12.24 10.27 -3.88
N ASN A 218 -11.21 9.72 -4.51
CA ASN A 218 -11.36 8.87 -5.68
C ASN A 218 -11.53 7.41 -5.30
N VAL A 219 -12.29 6.66 -6.10
CA VAL A 219 -12.43 5.20 -6.00
C VAL A 219 -11.89 4.55 -7.26
N VAL A 220 -11.05 3.52 -7.09
CA VAL A 220 -10.51 2.70 -8.18
C VAL A 220 -11.13 1.32 -8.09
N CYS A 221 -11.98 1.01 -9.06
CA CYS A 221 -12.62 -0.31 -9.15
C CYS A 221 -11.65 -1.33 -9.77
N ASN A 222 -11.45 -2.45 -9.06
CA ASN A 222 -10.63 -3.58 -9.52
C ASN A 222 -11.53 -4.82 -9.71
N PRO A 223 -12.26 -4.94 -10.84
CA PRO A 223 -13.35 -5.92 -10.99
C PRO A 223 -12.88 -7.37 -11.06
N VAL A 224 -11.58 -7.62 -11.22
CA VAL A 224 -10.97 -8.96 -11.32
C VAL A 224 -10.11 -9.28 -10.09
N GLY A 225 -10.05 -8.39 -9.12
CA GLY A 225 -9.30 -8.54 -7.87
C GLY A 225 -10.05 -9.29 -6.78
#